data_ed72625b0494a397869123d7c26066c7
#
_entry.id   ed72625b0494a397869123d7c26066c7
#
_cell.length_a   1.000
_cell.length_b   1.000
_cell.length_c   1.000
_cell.angle_alpha   90.00
_cell.angle_beta   90.00
_cell.angle_gamma   90.00
#
_symmetry.space_group_name_H-M   'P 1'
#
loop_
_entity.id
_entity.type
_entity.pdbx_description
1 polymer ?
#
loop_
_entity_poly.entity_id
_entity_poly.type
_entity_poly.pdbx_seq_one_letter_code
_entity_poly.pdbx_strand_id
1 'polypeptide(L)'
;VSSNMEIYQVEEGDKYVTYSSLYEQWSRTESENSSSSSGTETDFFQSARAEIEDFTLAKQPVKVREKTCYEIYGDMQGKKLMDFLGEEMIQAYGLVDLPDQDALDTLEIPVTVDIYKKEKLPARIIVDMTDVMDELYQSFGKTTNVNFYNIELVYNGYDNVGQIQVPEDVKQAVNG
;
A
#
# COMPACT_ATOMS: atom_id res chain seq x y z
N VAL A 1 7.78 -1.93 16.87
CA VAL A 1 6.34 -2.09 17.12
C VAL A 1 5.75 -2.59 15.83
N SER A 2 5.01 -3.68 15.85
CA SER A 2 4.29 -4.22 14.71
C SER A 2 2.80 -3.90 14.94
N SER A 3 2.17 -3.20 14.01
CA SER A 3 0.71 -3.03 13.99
C SER A 3 0.15 -3.84 12.84
N ASN A 4 -0.91 -4.61 13.12
CA ASN A 4 -1.68 -5.26 12.09
C ASN A 4 -2.90 -4.39 11.77
N MET A 5 -3.11 -4.17 10.49
CA MET A 5 -4.32 -3.54 9.99
C MET A 5 -5.03 -4.54 9.07
N GLU A 6 -6.35 -4.62 9.21
CA GLU A 6 -7.20 -5.40 8.33
C GLU A 6 -8.18 -4.46 7.62
N ILE A 7 -8.36 -4.66 6.33
CA ILE A 7 -9.31 -3.90 5.53
C ILE A 7 -10.16 -4.89 4.73
N TYR A 8 -11.47 -4.74 4.83
CA TYR A 8 -12.44 -5.40 3.97
C TYR A 8 -13.18 -4.35 3.17
N GLN A 9 -13.19 -4.48 1.85
CA GLN A 9 -13.99 -3.63 0.99
C GLN A 9 -14.97 -4.52 0.22
N VAL A 10 -16.25 -4.19 0.32
CA VAL A 10 -17.33 -4.97 -0.28
C VAL A 10 -18.37 -4.05 -0.90
N GLU A 11 -19.07 -4.55 -1.92
CA GLU A 11 -20.26 -3.90 -2.45
C GLU A 11 -21.47 -4.27 -1.57
N GLU A 12 -22.16 -3.26 -1.03
CA GLU A 12 -23.44 -3.38 -0.33
C GLU A 12 -24.51 -2.54 -1.04
N GLY A 13 -25.26 -3.16 -1.94
CA GLY A 13 -26.23 -2.45 -2.80
C GLY A 13 -25.52 -1.57 -3.85
N ASP A 14 -25.78 -0.25 -3.81
CA ASP A 14 -25.19 0.72 -4.72
C ASP A 14 -23.95 1.41 -4.14
N LYS A 15 -23.46 0.93 -3.01
CA LYS A 15 -22.34 1.54 -2.28
C LYS A 15 -21.19 0.58 -2.11
N TYR A 16 -19.99 1.14 -2.06
CA TYR A 16 -18.81 0.46 -1.55
C TYR A 16 -18.68 0.73 -0.05
N VAL A 17 -18.52 -0.33 0.72
CA VAL A 17 -18.37 -0.26 2.17
C VAL A 17 -16.99 -0.78 2.52
N THR A 18 -16.22 0.06 3.19
CA THR A 18 -14.89 -0.28 3.69
C THR A 18 -14.95 -0.44 5.21
N TYR A 19 -14.55 -1.59 5.68
CA TYR A 19 -14.30 -1.89 7.09
C TYR A 19 -12.80 -1.89 7.29
N SER A 20 -12.29 -1.06 8.18
CA SER A 20 -10.87 -0.99 8.49
C SER A 20 -10.61 -1.08 9.98
N SER A 21 -9.58 -1.82 10.38
CA SER A 21 -9.11 -1.85 11.76
C SER A 21 -7.77 -1.16 11.90
N LEU A 22 -7.66 -0.33 12.91
CA LEU A 22 -6.40 0.24 13.37
C LEU A 22 -6.32 0.03 14.89
N TYR A 23 -5.24 -0.59 15.38
CA TYR A 23 -5.09 -0.92 16.80
C TYR A 23 -6.29 -1.67 17.40
N GLU A 24 -6.81 -2.67 16.66
CA GLU A 24 -7.99 -3.47 17.05
C GLU A 24 -9.32 -2.68 17.14
N GLN A 25 -9.32 -1.42 16.71
CA GLN A 25 -10.55 -0.62 16.60
C GLN A 25 -11.05 -0.63 15.16
N TRP A 26 -12.28 -1.10 14.97
CA TRP A 26 -12.92 -1.15 13.67
C TRP A 26 -13.67 0.16 13.37
N SER A 27 -13.55 0.60 12.15
CA SER A 27 -14.33 1.69 11.56
C SER A 27 -15.01 1.22 10.29
N ARG A 28 -16.12 1.86 9.94
CA ARG A 28 -16.89 1.60 8.72
C ARG A 28 -17.09 2.91 7.98
N THR A 29 -16.75 2.95 6.73
CA THR A 29 -16.99 4.09 5.83
C THR A 29 -17.77 3.63 4.61
N GLU A 30 -18.63 4.50 4.10
CA GLU A 30 -19.40 4.27 2.87
C GLU A 30 -18.98 5.27 1.80
N SER A 31 -18.84 4.80 0.56
CA SER A 31 -18.61 5.63 -0.61
C SER A 31 -19.65 5.32 -1.68
N GLU A 32 -20.27 6.35 -2.25
CA GLU A 32 -21.23 6.21 -3.35
C GLU A 32 -20.56 5.98 -4.70
N ASN A 33 -19.24 6.21 -4.79
CA ASN A 33 -18.47 6.04 -6.01
C ASN A 33 -17.41 4.96 -5.84
N SER A 34 -17.37 4.04 -6.78
CA SER A 34 -16.23 3.13 -6.98
C SER A 34 -14.89 3.85 -7.22
N SER A 35 -14.92 5.18 -7.31
CA SER A 35 -13.79 6.00 -7.73
C SER A 35 -12.79 6.34 -6.64
N SER A 36 -13.07 6.04 -5.38
CA SER A 36 -12.08 6.26 -4.31
C SER A 36 -11.15 5.06 -4.07
N SER A 37 -11.52 3.88 -4.61
CA SER A 37 -10.66 2.70 -4.52
C SER A 37 -10.58 1.90 -5.80
N SER A 38 -11.34 2.32 -6.79
CA SER A 38 -11.27 1.78 -8.14
C SER A 38 -10.71 2.83 -9.09
N GLY A 39 -9.63 3.43 -8.73
CA GLY A 39 -8.59 3.26 -9.72
C GLY A 39 -8.59 1.74 -9.89
N THR A 40 -9.28 1.21 -10.87
CA THR A 40 -9.26 -0.23 -11.12
C THR A 40 -7.84 -0.66 -10.88
N GLU A 41 -7.58 -1.85 -10.32
CA GLU A 41 -6.20 -2.37 -10.20
C GLU A 41 -5.41 -2.08 -11.49
N THR A 42 -6.10 -2.03 -12.61
CA THR A 42 -5.62 -1.62 -13.93
C THR A 42 -5.11 -0.16 -13.96
N ASP A 43 -5.77 0.80 -13.33
CA ASP A 43 -5.34 2.20 -13.34
C ASP A 43 -4.18 2.42 -12.38
N PHE A 44 -4.20 1.75 -11.21
CA PHE A 44 -3.06 1.70 -10.31
C PHE A 44 -1.83 1.13 -11.02
N PHE A 45 -1.95 -0.01 -11.69
CA PHE A 45 -0.83 -0.61 -12.40
C PHE A 45 -0.40 0.16 -13.65
N GLN A 46 -1.30 0.89 -14.31
CA GLN A 46 -0.93 1.75 -15.42
C GLN A 46 -0.16 2.99 -14.95
N SER A 47 -0.62 3.64 -13.89
CA SER A 47 0.10 4.75 -13.26
C SER A 47 1.44 4.28 -12.70
N ALA A 48 1.45 3.18 -11.95
CA ALA A 48 2.66 2.57 -11.41
C ALA A 48 3.67 2.18 -12.50
N ARG A 49 3.18 1.69 -13.65
CA ARG A 49 4.06 1.29 -14.75
C ARG A 49 4.89 2.43 -15.31
N ALA A 50 4.32 3.63 -15.42
CA ALA A 50 5.06 4.80 -15.88
C ALA A 50 6.18 5.18 -14.90
N GLU A 51 5.94 5.02 -13.61
CA GLU A 51 6.90 5.40 -12.56
C GLU A 51 8.02 4.36 -12.35
N ILE A 52 7.81 3.11 -12.77
CA ILE A 52 8.82 2.04 -12.65
C ILE A 52 9.56 1.76 -13.96
N GLU A 53 9.40 2.60 -14.97
CA GLU A 53 10.02 2.38 -16.30
C GLU A 53 11.54 2.37 -16.22
N ASP A 54 12.14 3.15 -15.32
CA ASP A 54 13.57 3.24 -15.08
C ASP A 54 14.10 2.23 -14.05
N PHE A 55 13.26 1.37 -13.51
CA PHE A 55 13.67 0.38 -12.51
C PHE A 55 14.59 -0.68 -13.11
N THR A 56 15.53 -1.13 -12.30
CA THR A 56 16.50 -2.15 -12.67
C THR A 56 15.93 -3.54 -12.43
N LEU A 57 16.02 -4.40 -13.44
CA LEU A 57 15.68 -5.83 -13.29
C LEU A 57 16.80 -6.56 -12.54
N ALA A 58 16.45 -7.26 -11.47
CA ALA A 58 17.38 -8.11 -10.73
C ALA A 58 17.89 -9.28 -11.60
N LYS A 59 19.16 -9.63 -11.41
CA LYS A 59 19.82 -10.69 -12.19
C LYS A 59 19.23 -12.08 -11.94
N GLN A 60 18.67 -12.28 -10.75
CA GLN A 60 18.11 -13.58 -10.35
C GLN A 60 16.65 -13.42 -9.96
N PRO A 61 15.81 -14.42 -10.32
CA PRO A 61 14.43 -14.42 -9.88
C PRO A 61 14.33 -14.68 -8.37
N VAL A 62 13.29 -14.12 -7.77
CA VAL A 62 12.93 -14.33 -6.37
C VAL A 62 11.70 -15.22 -6.25
N LYS A 63 11.37 -15.64 -5.03
CA LYS A 63 10.14 -16.36 -4.73
C LYS A 63 9.27 -15.55 -3.79
N VAL A 64 8.02 -15.39 -4.17
CA VAL A 64 6.96 -14.86 -3.32
C VAL A 64 5.91 -15.95 -3.16
N ARG A 65 5.67 -16.42 -1.93
CA ARG A 65 4.74 -17.51 -1.63
C ARG A 65 4.90 -18.71 -2.57
N GLU A 66 6.11 -19.24 -2.67
CA GLU A 66 6.49 -20.39 -3.51
C GLU A 66 6.40 -20.17 -5.03
N LYS A 67 5.84 -19.05 -5.50
CA LYS A 67 5.82 -18.71 -6.92
C LYS A 67 7.06 -17.92 -7.32
N THR A 68 7.59 -18.23 -8.49
CA THR A 68 8.77 -17.52 -9.03
C THR A 68 8.35 -16.17 -9.61
N CYS A 69 9.08 -15.13 -9.22
CA CYS A 69 8.86 -13.76 -9.65
C CYS A 69 10.08 -13.16 -10.32
N TYR A 70 9.87 -12.17 -11.17
CA TYR A 70 10.89 -11.18 -11.51
C TYR A 70 10.89 -10.14 -10.41
N GLU A 71 12.06 -9.64 -10.05
CA GLU A 71 12.21 -8.51 -9.14
C GLU A 71 12.75 -7.32 -9.92
N ILE A 72 12.11 -6.17 -9.76
CA ILE A 72 12.61 -4.88 -10.24
C ILE A 72 12.72 -3.94 -9.05
N TYR A 73 13.71 -3.07 -9.07
CA TYR A 73 13.96 -2.13 -7.98
C TYR A 73 14.51 -0.81 -8.50
N GLY A 74 14.23 0.25 -7.78
CA GLY A 74 14.67 1.61 -8.07
C GLY A 74 14.22 2.58 -7.01
N ASP A 75 14.52 3.84 -7.23
CA ASP A 75 14.12 4.93 -6.34
C ASP A 75 12.94 5.69 -6.97
N MET A 76 12.00 6.09 -6.15
CA MET A 76 10.82 6.85 -6.53
C MET A 76 10.80 8.16 -5.77
N GLN A 77 10.55 9.27 -6.46
CA GLN A 77 10.38 10.55 -5.79
C GLN A 77 9.15 10.53 -4.87
N GLY A 78 9.23 11.18 -3.72
CA GLY A 78 8.18 11.11 -2.72
C GLY A 78 6.81 11.53 -3.22
N LYS A 79 6.72 12.58 -4.07
CA LYS A 79 5.48 12.98 -4.72
C LYS A 79 4.85 11.84 -5.54
N LYS A 80 5.67 11.16 -6.32
CA LYS A 80 5.22 10.03 -7.17
C LYS A 80 4.83 8.82 -6.33
N LEU A 81 5.48 8.62 -5.18
CA LEU A 81 5.11 7.57 -4.24
C LEU A 81 3.69 7.77 -3.70
N MET A 82 3.28 9.01 -3.42
CA MET A 82 1.93 9.32 -2.96
C MET A 82 0.88 8.95 -4.02
N ASP A 83 1.16 9.28 -5.28
CA ASP A 83 0.32 8.88 -6.41
C ASP A 83 0.34 7.35 -6.61
N PHE A 84 1.49 6.72 -6.38
CA PHE A 84 1.69 5.28 -6.48
C PHE A 84 0.96 4.49 -5.39
N LEU A 85 1.03 4.91 -4.13
CA LEU A 85 0.34 4.23 -3.01
C LEU A 85 -1.14 4.58 -2.94
N GLY A 86 -1.52 5.78 -3.37
CA GLY A 86 -2.88 6.30 -3.23
C GLY A 86 -3.19 6.81 -1.82
N GLU A 87 -4.09 7.77 -1.73
CA GLU A 87 -4.44 8.46 -0.48
C GLU A 87 -4.98 7.49 0.60
N GLU A 88 -5.75 6.49 0.19
CA GLU A 88 -6.31 5.50 1.12
C GLU A 88 -5.23 4.65 1.79
N MET A 89 -4.21 4.24 1.03
CA MET A 89 -3.10 3.48 1.57
C MET A 89 -2.29 4.32 2.57
N ILE A 90 -2.07 5.58 2.25
CA ILE A 90 -1.37 6.54 3.11
C ILE A 90 -2.10 6.72 4.42
N GLN A 91 -3.41 6.92 4.37
CA GLN A 91 -4.26 7.01 5.57
C GLN A 91 -4.24 5.69 6.35
N ALA A 92 -4.35 4.58 5.65
CA ALA A 92 -4.38 3.25 6.24
C ALA A 92 -3.11 2.91 7.03
N TYR A 93 -1.95 3.37 6.57
CA TYR A 93 -0.69 3.19 7.28
C TYR A 93 -0.40 4.30 8.33
N GLY A 94 -1.36 5.19 8.58
CA GLY A 94 -1.19 6.29 9.54
C GLY A 94 -0.18 7.34 9.08
N LEU A 95 0.07 7.43 7.78
CA LEU A 95 1.00 8.39 7.17
C LEU A 95 0.32 9.74 6.87
N VAL A 96 -0.76 10.04 7.56
CA VAL A 96 -1.53 11.31 7.41
C VAL A 96 -0.75 12.54 7.85
N ASP A 97 0.24 12.37 8.73
CA ASP A 97 1.10 13.44 9.23
C ASP A 97 2.47 13.44 8.54
N LEU A 98 2.50 13.10 7.25
CA LEU A 98 3.74 13.14 6.47
C LEU A 98 4.36 14.55 6.47
N PRO A 99 5.70 14.64 6.37
CA PRO A 99 6.39 15.92 6.26
C PRO A 99 5.79 16.76 5.16
N ASP A 100 5.95 18.06 5.27
CA ASP A 100 5.51 19.02 4.26
C ASP A 100 5.83 18.50 2.85
N GLN A 101 4.87 18.58 1.95
CA GLN A 101 4.94 17.96 0.61
C GLN A 101 6.22 18.37 -0.13
N ASP A 102 6.70 19.58 0.11
CA ASP A 102 7.96 20.08 -0.45
C ASP A 102 9.20 19.29 0.05
N ALA A 103 9.18 18.79 1.28
CA ALA A 103 10.24 17.95 1.83
C ALA A 103 10.21 16.55 1.21
N LEU A 104 9.01 15.99 1.05
CA LEU A 104 8.82 14.70 0.39
C LEU A 104 9.27 14.70 -1.07
N ASP A 105 9.03 15.79 -1.80
CA ASP A 105 9.37 15.91 -3.22
C ASP A 105 10.88 15.76 -3.47
N THR A 106 11.70 16.00 -2.46
CA THR A 106 13.18 15.89 -2.54
C THR A 106 13.72 14.51 -2.17
N LEU A 107 12.89 13.65 -1.55
CA LEU A 107 13.30 12.32 -1.12
C LEU A 107 13.23 11.32 -2.27
N GLU A 108 14.28 10.52 -2.38
CA GLU A 108 14.32 9.32 -3.21
C GLU A 108 14.01 8.12 -2.32
N ILE A 109 12.89 7.48 -2.58
CA ILE A 109 12.34 6.41 -1.74
C ILE A 109 12.56 5.08 -2.46
N PRO A 110 13.34 4.15 -1.88
CA PRO A 110 13.59 2.87 -2.50
C PRO A 110 12.31 2.03 -2.59
N VAL A 111 12.03 1.53 -3.78
CA VAL A 111 10.88 0.67 -4.07
C VAL A 111 11.35 -0.61 -4.75
N THR A 112 10.84 -1.74 -4.29
CA THR A 112 11.02 -3.05 -4.93
C THR A 112 9.67 -3.60 -5.34
N VAL A 113 9.56 -4.10 -6.58
CA VAL A 113 8.35 -4.73 -7.10
C VAL A 113 8.68 -6.13 -7.60
N ASP A 114 8.03 -7.11 -7.01
CA ASP A 114 8.07 -8.49 -7.48
C ASP A 114 6.87 -8.76 -8.40
N ILE A 115 7.12 -9.37 -9.55
CA ILE A 115 6.13 -9.63 -10.59
C ILE A 115 6.06 -11.13 -10.85
N TYR A 116 4.89 -11.74 -10.70
CA TYR A 116 4.69 -13.15 -11.04
C TYR A 116 5.11 -13.44 -12.48
N LYS A 117 6.00 -14.41 -12.66
CA LYS A 117 6.52 -14.75 -14.01
C LYS A 117 5.43 -15.20 -14.97
N LYS A 118 4.45 -15.91 -14.49
CA LYS A 118 3.38 -16.51 -15.29
C LYS A 118 2.28 -15.47 -15.58
N GLU A 119 1.76 -14.86 -14.54
CA GLU A 119 0.61 -13.96 -14.59
C GLU A 119 0.98 -12.57 -15.12
N LYS A 120 2.26 -12.17 -14.97
CA LYS A 120 2.77 -10.82 -15.31
C LYS A 120 2.10 -9.70 -14.51
N LEU A 121 1.64 -10.04 -13.31
CA LEU A 121 0.99 -9.13 -12.35
C LEU A 121 1.84 -9.02 -11.09
N PRO A 122 1.74 -7.94 -10.32
CA PRO A 122 2.48 -7.76 -9.09
C PRO A 122 2.25 -8.91 -8.10
N ALA A 123 3.30 -9.35 -7.46
CA ALA A 123 3.26 -10.35 -6.40
C ALA A 123 3.50 -9.71 -5.04
N ARG A 124 4.41 -8.73 -5.00
CA ARG A 124 4.76 -7.99 -3.80
C ARG A 124 5.34 -6.64 -4.17
N ILE A 125 5.01 -5.63 -3.37
CA ILE A 125 5.63 -4.31 -3.43
C ILE A 125 6.22 -4.03 -2.06
N ILE A 126 7.46 -3.56 -2.00
CA ILE A 126 8.13 -3.11 -0.79
C ILE A 126 8.55 -1.67 -1.00
N VAL A 127 8.17 -0.80 -0.07
CA VAL A 127 8.55 0.61 -0.04
C VAL A 127 9.35 0.85 1.23
N ASP A 128 10.59 1.31 1.10
CA ASP A 128 11.42 1.68 2.24
C ASP A 128 11.15 3.13 2.63
N MET A 129 10.39 3.30 3.70
CA MET A 129 10.00 4.60 4.25
C MET A 129 10.92 5.06 5.38
N THR A 130 12.08 4.45 5.55
CA THR A 130 12.96 4.72 6.70
C THR A 130 13.35 6.20 6.76
N ASP A 131 13.84 6.76 5.66
CA ASP A 131 14.27 8.17 5.61
C ASP A 131 13.09 9.14 5.74
N VAL A 132 11.93 8.80 5.15
CA VAL A 132 10.69 9.61 5.30
C VAL A 132 10.28 9.70 6.76
N MET A 133 10.29 8.57 7.46
CA MET A 133 9.91 8.51 8.87
C MET A 133 10.94 9.19 9.77
N ASP A 134 12.22 9.14 9.41
CA ASP A 134 13.27 9.83 10.14
C ASP A 134 13.10 11.37 10.03
N GLU A 135 12.84 11.89 8.83
CA GLU A 135 12.52 13.30 8.62
C GLU A 135 11.25 13.73 9.35
N LEU A 136 10.20 12.91 9.30
CA LEU A 136 8.97 13.17 10.04
C LEU A 136 9.23 13.34 11.53
N TYR A 137 9.97 12.42 12.15
CA TYR A 137 10.30 12.51 13.57
C TYR A 137 11.17 13.73 13.89
N GLN A 138 12.12 14.07 13.03
CA GLN A 138 12.94 15.27 13.18
C GLN A 138 12.10 16.56 13.12
N SER A 139 11.12 16.63 12.22
CA SER A 139 10.20 17.76 12.10
C SER A 139 9.38 18.00 13.38
N PHE A 140 9.08 16.94 14.12
CA PHE A 140 8.45 17.02 15.44
C PHE A 140 9.43 17.25 16.60
N GLY A 141 10.69 17.57 16.30
CA GLY A 141 11.72 17.84 17.30
C GLY A 141 12.16 16.59 18.07
N LYS A 142 11.88 15.39 17.54
CA LYS A 142 12.34 14.13 18.14
C LYS A 142 13.73 13.77 17.60
N THR A 143 14.63 13.39 18.49
CA THR A 143 15.98 12.93 18.14
C THR A 143 16.05 11.40 17.99
N THR A 144 14.97 10.77 17.57
CA THR A 144 14.89 9.32 17.40
C THR A 144 15.34 8.99 15.99
N ASN A 145 16.32 8.13 15.84
CA ASN A 145 16.67 7.58 14.54
C ASN A 145 15.76 6.39 14.23
N VAL A 146 15.12 6.41 13.07
CA VAL A 146 14.36 5.28 12.54
C VAL A 146 15.38 4.33 11.90
N ASN A 147 15.55 3.15 12.48
CA ASN A 147 16.48 2.17 11.92
C ASN A 147 15.91 1.41 10.72
N PHE A 148 14.57 1.33 10.66
CA PHE A 148 13.89 0.53 9.66
C PHE A 148 12.38 0.81 9.68
N TYR A 149 11.81 1.14 8.54
CA TYR A 149 10.37 1.27 8.33
C TYR A 149 10.01 0.91 6.89
N ASN A 150 9.42 -0.26 6.69
CA ASN A 150 8.99 -0.71 5.37
C ASN A 150 7.48 -0.90 5.32
N ILE A 151 6.90 -0.54 4.18
CA ILE A 151 5.56 -0.94 3.79
C ILE A 151 5.70 -2.11 2.83
N GLU A 152 5.05 -3.23 3.15
CA GLU A 152 5.03 -4.41 2.30
C GLU A 152 3.59 -4.74 1.90
N LEU A 153 3.33 -4.76 0.61
CA LEU A 153 2.07 -5.16 0.01
C LEU A 153 2.25 -6.51 -0.66
N VAL A 154 1.49 -7.51 -0.28
CA VAL A 154 1.56 -8.86 -0.86
C VAL A 154 0.23 -9.22 -1.50
N TYR A 155 0.26 -9.48 -2.81
CA TYR A 155 -0.91 -9.88 -3.58
C TYR A 155 -1.07 -11.40 -3.58
N ASN A 156 -2.15 -11.88 -3.02
CA ASN A 156 -2.37 -13.31 -2.80
C ASN A 156 -2.88 -14.06 -4.02
N GLY A 157 -3.52 -13.37 -4.94
CA GLY A 157 -4.06 -13.95 -6.17
C GLY A 157 -4.84 -12.94 -6.98
N TYR A 158 -5.10 -13.31 -8.22
CA TYR A 158 -5.85 -12.53 -9.19
C TYR A 158 -6.90 -13.43 -9.82
N ASP A 159 -8.09 -12.91 -10.11
CA ASP A 159 -9.21 -13.58 -10.80
C ASP A 159 -9.74 -14.87 -10.15
N ASN A 160 -9.21 -15.27 -8.98
CA ASN A 160 -9.60 -16.46 -8.24
C ASN A 160 -10.06 -16.14 -6.82
N VAL A 161 -10.33 -14.88 -6.53
CA VAL A 161 -10.84 -14.46 -5.24
C VAL A 161 -12.34 -14.71 -5.26
N GLY A 162 -12.83 -15.60 -4.39
CA GLY A 162 -14.26 -15.79 -4.17
C GLY A 162 -14.88 -14.50 -3.62
N GLN A 163 -16.21 -14.49 -3.49
CA GLN A 163 -16.88 -13.34 -2.87
C GLN A 163 -16.29 -13.06 -1.48
N ILE A 164 -15.77 -11.86 -1.30
CA ILE A 164 -15.25 -11.41 0.00
C ILE A 164 -16.42 -11.29 0.95
N GLN A 165 -16.33 -11.98 2.08
CA GLN A 165 -17.32 -11.89 3.15
C GLN A 165 -16.69 -11.19 4.35
N VAL A 166 -17.29 -10.09 4.77
CA VAL A 166 -16.90 -9.43 6.02
C VAL A 166 -17.33 -10.32 7.19
N PRO A 167 -16.42 -10.67 8.11
CA PRO A 167 -16.77 -11.44 9.30
C PRO A 167 -17.85 -10.77 10.14
N GLU A 168 -18.72 -11.56 10.77
CA GLU A 168 -19.83 -11.03 11.55
C GLU A 168 -19.39 -10.23 12.80
N ASP A 169 -18.29 -10.62 13.41
CA ASP A 169 -17.67 -9.90 14.53
C ASP A 169 -17.19 -8.51 14.12
N VAL A 170 -16.65 -8.37 12.90
CA VAL A 170 -16.27 -7.07 12.33
C VAL A 170 -17.49 -6.18 12.12
N LYS A 171 -18.57 -6.71 11.54
CA LYS A 171 -19.82 -5.97 11.36
C LYS A 171 -20.45 -5.53 12.69
N GLN A 172 -20.35 -6.37 13.71
CA GLN A 172 -20.85 -6.04 15.05
C GLN A 172 -20.00 -4.97 15.74
N ALA A 173 -18.68 -5.01 15.56
CA ALA A 173 -17.76 -4.06 16.18
C ALA A 173 -17.98 -2.59 15.72
N VAL A 174 -18.51 -2.37 14.51
CA VAL A 174 -18.77 -1.03 13.97
C VAL A 174 -20.21 -0.53 14.21
N ASN A 175 -21.11 -1.39 14.71
CA ASN A 175 -22.51 -1.06 14.99
C ASN A 175 -22.79 -0.85 16.50
N GLY A 176 -21.81 -1.02 17.37
CA GLY A 176 -21.87 -0.82 18.82
C GLY A 176 -21.27 0.49 19.22
#